data_3bc089f7411a3ac01a74ce9c770ed412
#
_entry.id   3bc089f7411a3ac01a74ce9c770ed412
#
_cell.length_a   1.000
_cell.length_b   1.000
_cell.length_c   1.000
_cell.angle_alpha   90.00
_cell.angle_beta   90.00
_cell.angle_gamma   90.00
#
_symmetry.space_group_name_H-M   'P 1'
#
loop_
_entity.id
_entity.type
_entity.pdbx_description
1 polymer ?
#
loop_
_entity_poly.entity_id
_entity_poly.type
_entity_poly.pdbx_seq_one_letter_code
_entity_poly.pdbx_strand_id
1 'polypeptide(L)'
;MGFFLETLFGGLMAGMLYSLVALGFVLIFKASGVFNFAQGAMVLFAALAMARFAEWIPRWLGLDNALIANVLAFLVAGVIMFVVAWLIERLVLRHLVNQEGATLLMATLGITYFMEGLGQTLFGSDIYQINIGMPKDPIFLFESMFEGGVLVNKEDVIAAAIAAALVVVLSLFFQKTATGRALRAVADDHQAAQSIGIPLNRIWVIVWCVAGVVALVSGMIWGSKLGVQFSLTTVALRALPVIILGGLTSVPGAIIGGLIIGVGEKLSEVYVGPYVGGGIEIWFAYVLALVFLLFRPQGLFGEKIIDRV
;
A
#
# COMPACT_ATOMS: atom_id res chain seq x y z
N MET A 1 12.45 -29.74 2.39
CA MET A 1 11.56 -29.28 1.32
C MET A 1 10.32 -28.58 1.88
N GLY A 2 9.60 -29.14 2.86
CA GLY A 2 8.41 -28.49 3.47
C GLY A 2 8.69 -27.09 4.02
N PHE A 3 9.74 -26.92 4.81
CA PHE A 3 10.15 -25.64 5.38
C PHE A 3 10.51 -24.57 4.33
N PHE A 4 11.11 -24.97 3.20
CA PHE A 4 11.35 -24.06 2.07
C PHE A 4 10.03 -23.55 1.47
N LEU A 5 9.06 -24.45 1.25
CA LEU A 5 7.74 -24.07 0.74
C LEU A 5 6.99 -23.16 1.71
N GLU A 6 7.07 -23.43 3.01
CA GLU A 6 6.50 -22.59 4.06
C GLU A 6 7.05 -21.15 3.99
N THR A 7 8.38 -21.03 3.92
CA THR A 7 9.05 -19.73 3.77
C THR A 7 8.67 -19.04 2.47
N LEU A 8 8.58 -19.80 1.36
CA LEU A 8 8.20 -19.28 0.06
C LEU A 8 6.75 -18.74 0.07
N PHE A 9 5.79 -19.52 0.60
CA PHE A 9 4.40 -19.07 0.72
C PHE A 9 4.29 -17.85 1.64
N GLY A 10 4.95 -17.86 2.79
CA GLY A 10 5.01 -16.68 3.68
C GLY A 10 5.56 -15.45 2.98
N GLY A 11 6.61 -15.61 2.18
CA GLY A 11 7.20 -14.55 1.36
C GLY A 11 6.25 -14.03 0.28
N LEU A 12 5.55 -14.92 -0.43
CA LEU A 12 4.56 -14.51 -1.45
C LEU A 12 3.39 -13.73 -0.82
N MET A 13 2.89 -14.17 0.34
CA MET A 13 1.81 -13.49 1.05
C MET A 13 2.25 -12.12 1.54
N ALA A 14 3.43 -12.01 2.15
CA ALA A 14 4.00 -10.72 2.55
C ALA A 14 4.23 -9.80 1.33
N GLY A 15 4.77 -10.34 0.25
CA GLY A 15 5.00 -9.63 -1.01
C GLY A 15 3.71 -9.09 -1.62
N MET A 16 2.60 -9.80 -1.49
CA MET A 16 1.30 -9.32 -1.95
C MET A 16 0.80 -8.11 -1.16
N LEU A 17 1.03 -8.11 0.16
CA LEU A 17 0.71 -6.97 1.03
C LEU A 17 1.58 -5.75 0.70
N TYR A 18 2.87 -5.95 0.42
CA TYR A 18 3.75 -4.86 -0.02
C TYR A 18 3.32 -4.32 -1.39
N SER A 19 2.93 -5.20 -2.31
CA SER A 19 2.39 -4.80 -3.63
C SER A 19 1.17 -3.90 -3.50
N LEU A 20 0.29 -4.18 -2.54
CA LEU A 20 -0.89 -3.37 -2.29
C LEU A 20 -0.51 -1.93 -1.88
N VAL A 21 0.40 -1.77 -0.92
CA VAL A 21 0.88 -0.44 -0.51
C VAL A 21 1.63 0.25 -1.65
N ALA A 22 2.46 -0.49 -2.38
CA ALA A 22 3.22 0.00 -3.53
C ALA A 22 2.30 0.55 -4.63
N LEU A 23 1.14 -0.08 -4.85
CA LEU A 23 0.14 0.44 -5.80
C LEU A 23 -0.33 1.86 -5.45
N GLY A 24 -0.54 2.16 -4.17
CA GLY A 24 -0.90 3.52 -3.75
C GLY A 24 0.13 4.55 -4.21
N PHE A 25 1.42 4.25 -4.04
CA PHE A 25 2.50 5.10 -4.52
C PHE A 25 2.54 5.22 -6.05
N VAL A 26 2.51 4.06 -6.75
CA VAL A 26 2.59 4.01 -8.22
C VAL A 26 1.46 4.80 -8.87
N LEU A 27 0.24 4.70 -8.34
CA LEU A 27 -0.91 5.39 -8.90
C LEU A 27 -0.77 6.91 -8.79
N ILE A 28 -0.36 7.41 -7.62
CA ILE A 28 -0.16 8.84 -7.40
C ILE A 28 1.03 9.34 -8.24
N PHE A 29 2.16 8.61 -8.22
CA PHE A 29 3.32 8.99 -8.99
C PHE A 29 3.02 9.03 -10.50
N LYS A 30 2.31 8.03 -11.01
CA LYS A 30 1.90 7.98 -12.42
C LYS A 30 0.99 9.14 -12.82
N ALA A 31 0.12 9.60 -11.93
CA ALA A 31 -0.82 10.69 -12.22
C ALA A 31 -0.20 12.07 -12.10
N SER A 32 0.73 12.26 -11.18
CA SER A 32 1.23 13.59 -10.80
C SER A 32 2.72 13.79 -11.02
N GLY A 33 3.47 12.72 -11.32
CA GLY A 33 4.93 12.75 -11.36
C GLY A 33 5.59 12.94 -9.98
N VAL A 34 4.79 12.92 -8.91
CA VAL A 34 5.25 13.23 -7.56
C VAL A 34 5.20 12.03 -6.66
N PHE A 35 6.27 11.84 -5.92
CA PHE A 35 6.34 10.81 -4.91
C PHE A 35 5.51 11.20 -3.68
N ASN A 36 4.52 10.37 -3.32
CA ASN A 36 3.62 10.64 -2.19
C ASN A 36 4.19 10.10 -0.87
N PHE A 37 4.98 10.88 -0.15
CA PHE A 37 5.45 10.49 1.18
C PHE A 37 4.32 10.32 2.21
N ALA A 38 3.16 10.92 1.98
CA ALA A 38 2.02 10.80 2.89
C ALA A 38 1.31 9.44 2.85
N GLN A 39 1.70 8.53 1.95
CA GLN A 39 1.04 7.21 1.85
C GLN A 39 1.06 6.44 3.17
N GLY A 40 2.17 6.47 3.92
CA GLY A 40 2.28 5.84 5.24
C GLY A 40 1.35 6.46 6.28
N ALA A 41 1.30 7.79 6.32
CA ALA A 41 0.38 8.50 7.20
C ALA A 41 -1.09 8.27 6.82
N MET A 42 -1.40 8.12 5.52
CA MET A 42 -2.74 7.72 5.06
C MET A 42 -3.12 6.32 5.56
N VAL A 43 -2.18 5.36 5.53
CA VAL A 43 -2.39 4.00 6.07
C VAL A 43 -2.67 4.06 7.57
N LEU A 44 -1.86 4.78 8.33
CA LEU A 44 -2.07 4.95 9.77
C LEU A 44 -3.39 5.64 10.08
N PHE A 45 -3.68 6.76 9.42
CA PHE A 45 -4.90 7.54 9.65
C PHE A 45 -6.17 6.72 9.35
N ALA A 46 -6.17 5.97 8.26
CA ALA A 46 -7.26 5.08 7.89
C ALA A 46 -7.45 3.95 8.92
N ALA A 47 -6.34 3.36 9.39
CA ALA A 47 -6.37 2.33 10.43
C ALA A 47 -6.90 2.86 11.75
N LEU A 48 -6.47 4.06 12.18
CA LEU A 48 -6.97 4.74 13.37
C LEU A 48 -8.48 5.02 13.26
N ALA A 49 -8.91 5.59 12.14
CA ALA A 49 -10.33 5.84 11.90
C ALA A 49 -11.13 4.53 12.00
N MET A 50 -10.71 3.49 11.31
CA MET A 50 -11.39 2.19 11.35
C MET A 50 -11.44 1.60 12.76
N ALA A 51 -10.31 1.59 13.48
CA ALA A 51 -10.22 1.03 14.84
C ALA A 51 -11.18 1.76 15.80
N ARG A 52 -11.18 3.10 15.76
CA ARG A 52 -12.02 3.90 16.65
C ARG A 52 -13.51 3.82 16.32
N PHE A 53 -13.86 3.83 15.04
CA PHE A 53 -15.26 3.65 14.66
C PHE A 53 -15.77 2.24 14.91
N ALA A 54 -14.92 1.21 14.82
CA ALA A 54 -15.27 -0.15 15.23
C ALA A 54 -15.60 -0.25 16.74
N GLU A 55 -15.02 0.64 17.57
CA GLU A 55 -15.31 0.74 19.00
C GLU A 55 -16.52 1.66 19.28
N TRP A 56 -16.63 2.81 18.59
CA TRP A 56 -17.66 3.81 18.86
C TRP A 56 -19.04 3.43 18.32
N ILE A 57 -19.13 2.85 17.12
CA ILE A 57 -20.40 2.50 16.48
C ILE A 57 -21.25 1.55 17.34
N PRO A 58 -20.71 0.45 17.91
CA PRO A 58 -21.47 -0.41 18.80
C PRO A 58 -22.03 0.33 20.03
N ARG A 59 -21.22 1.24 20.61
CA ARG A 59 -21.63 2.03 21.78
C ARG A 59 -22.76 3.02 21.46
N TRP A 60 -22.73 3.62 20.24
CA TRP A 60 -23.73 4.62 19.84
C TRP A 60 -25.05 4.00 19.37
N LEU A 61 -24.95 2.85 18.67
CA LEU A 61 -26.10 2.20 18.05
C LEU A 61 -26.62 0.99 18.84
N GLY A 62 -25.96 0.60 19.93
CA GLY A 62 -26.35 -0.58 20.71
C GLY A 62 -26.20 -1.88 19.90
N LEU A 63 -25.19 -1.98 19.03
CA LEU A 63 -24.99 -3.14 18.16
C LEU A 63 -24.14 -4.20 18.87
N ASP A 64 -24.69 -5.41 19.04
CA ASP A 64 -23.94 -6.55 19.61
C ASP A 64 -23.17 -7.34 18.56
N ASN A 65 -23.44 -7.13 17.28
CA ASN A 65 -22.80 -7.87 16.20
C ASN A 65 -21.50 -7.20 15.74
N ALA A 66 -20.36 -7.79 16.12
CA ALA A 66 -19.03 -7.29 15.78
C ALA A 66 -18.78 -7.20 14.25
N LEU A 67 -19.35 -8.10 13.44
CA LEU A 67 -19.18 -8.08 12.00
C LEU A 67 -19.87 -6.85 11.39
N ILE A 68 -21.09 -6.56 11.80
CA ILE A 68 -21.82 -5.37 11.34
C ILE A 68 -21.09 -4.10 11.76
N ALA A 69 -20.60 -4.05 13.00
CA ALA A 69 -19.82 -2.93 13.51
C ALA A 69 -18.56 -2.69 12.68
N ASN A 70 -17.81 -3.74 12.35
CA ASN A 70 -16.60 -3.64 11.53
C ASN A 70 -16.91 -3.19 10.09
N VAL A 71 -17.98 -3.69 9.49
CA VAL A 71 -18.40 -3.27 8.14
C VAL A 71 -18.79 -1.79 8.14
N LEU A 72 -19.57 -1.35 9.13
CA LEU A 72 -19.93 0.07 9.25
C LEU A 72 -18.70 0.95 9.52
N ALA A 73 -17.79 0.50 10.39
CA ALA A 73 -16.54 1.20 10.65
C ALA A 73 -15.68 1.34 9.38
N PHE A 74 -15.59 0.28 8.58
CA PHE A 74 -14.88 0.30 7.30
C PHE A 74 -15.51 1.31 6.32
N LEU A 75 -16.83 1.34 6.20
CA LEU A 75 -17.54 2.29 5.34
C LEU A 75 -17.34 3.73 5.80
N VAL A 76 -17.45 4.00 7.11
CA VAL A 76 -17.23 5.33 7.69
C VAL A 76 -15.76 5.76 7.48
N ALA A 77 -14.80 4.88 7.77
CA ALA A 77 -13.40 5.16 7.51
C ALA A 77 -13.13 5.41 6.02
N GLY A 78 -13.80 4.69 5.12
CA GLY A 78 -13.76 4.91 3.68
C GLY A 78 -14.26 6.29 3.27
N VAL A 79 -15.39 6.73 3.82
CA VAL A 79 -15.91 8.09 3.60
C VAL A 79 -14.93 9.15 4.12
N ILE A 80 -14.36 8.94 5.31
CA ILE A 80 -13.37 9.84 5.88
C ILE A 80 -12.14 9.92 4.97
N MET A 81 -11.61 8.79 4.51
CA MET A 81 -10.46 8.77 3.60
C MET A 81 -10.76 9.43 2.25
N PHE A 82 -11.97 9.26 1.74
CA PHE A 82 -12.41 9.98 0.55
C PHE A 82 -12.39 11.49 0.76
N VAL A 83 -12.97 11.98 1.87
CA VAL A 83 -13.00 13.41 2.21
C VAL A 83 -11.58 13.94 2.41
N VAL A 84 -10.73 13.22 3.12
CA VAL A 84 -9.33 13.60 3.36
C VAL A 84 -8.57 13.68 2.02
N ALA A 85 -8.68 12.69 1.17
CA ALA A 85 -8.05 12.68 -0.14
C ALA A 85 -8.52 13.84 -1.03
N TRP A 86 -9.82 14.12 -1.03
CA TRP A 86 -10.40 15.27 -1.74
C TRP A 86 -9.92 16.61 -1.18
N LEU A 87 -9.82 16.74 0.15
CA LEU A 87 -9.29 17.96 0.79
C LEU A 87 -7.80 18.17 0.46
N ILE A 88 -6.99 17.12 0.51
CA ILE A 88 -5.56 17.17 0.15
C ILE A 88 -5.40 17.68 -1.28
N GLU A 89 -6.16 17.12 -2.23
CA GLU A 89 -6.10 17.59 -3.60
C GLU A 89 -6.54 19.05 -3.70
N ARG A 90 -7.70 19.39 -3.14
CA ARG A 90 -8.32 20.70 -3.32
C ARG A 90 -7.56 21.83 -2.62
N LEU A 91 -7.04 21.60 -1.43
CA LEU A 91 -6.41 22.63 -0.61
C LEU A 91 -4.91 22.73 -0.84
N VAL A 92 -4.24 21.66 -1.22
CA VAL A 92 -2.78 21.62 -1.35
C VAL A 92 -2.36 21.40 -2.79
N LEU A 93 -2.65 20.23 -3.35
CA LEU A 93 -2.05 19.80 -4.61
C LEU A 93 -2.50 20.61 -5.80
N ARG A 94 -3.76 21.01 -5.83
CA ARG A 94 -4.32 21.85 -6.90
C ARG A 94 -3.56 23.18 -7.10
N HIS A 95 -3.01 23.73 -6.01
CA HIS A 95 -2.25 24.97 -6.04
C HIS A 95 -0.78 24.76 -6.40
N LEU A 96 -0.33 23.50 -6.39
CA LEU A 96 1.04 23.10 -6.67
C LEU A 96 1.21 22.49 -8.08
N VAL A 97 0.19 22.59 -8.92
CA VAL A 97 0.27 22.15 -10.32
C VAL A 97 1.39 22.92 -11.02
N ASN A 98 2.25 22.22 -11.76
CA ASN A 98 3.41 22.76 -12.48
C ASN A 98 4.52 23.36 -11.59
N GLN A 99 4.53 23.06 -10.28
CA GLN A 99 5.64 23.40 -9.41
C GLN A 99 6.78 22.36 -9.52
N GLU A 100 7.97 22.76 -9.08
CA GLU A 100 9.12 21.86 -9.05
C GLU A 100 8.89 20.63 -8.17
N GLY A 101 9.49 19.51 -8.53
CA GLY A 101 9.35 18.25 -7.78
C GLY A 101 9.72 18.37 -6.29
N ALA A 102 10.70 19.22 -5.96
CA ALA A 102 11.09 19.48 -4.57
C ALA A 102 9.95 20.13 -3.75
N THR A 103 9.21 21.07 -4.33
CA THR A 103 8.05 21.72 -3.69
C THR A 103 6.95 20.71 -3.40
N LEU A 104 6.67 19.84 -4.36
CA LEU A 104 5.66 18.79 -4.24
C LEU A 104 6.08 17.73 -3.20
N LEU A 105 7.36 17.38 -3.14
CA LEU A 105 7.91 16.51 -2.13
C LEU A 105 7.75 17.10 -0.72
N MET A 106 8.09 18.37 -0.53
CA MET A 106 7.89 19.08 0.74
C MET A 106 6.41 19.15 1.13
N ALA A 107 5.51 19.36 0.16
CA ALA A 107 4.07 19.35 0.40
C ALA A 107 3.59 17.99 0.92
N THR A 108 4.01 16.88 0.30
CA THR A 108 3.62 15.53 0.76
C THR A 108 4.21 15.18 2.13
N LEU A 109 5.41 15.65 2.46
CA LEU A 109 5.98 15.54 3.81
C LEU A 109 5.17 16.37 4.82
N GLY A 110 4.77 17.59 4.47
CA GLY A 110 3.89 18.41 5.30
C GLY A 110 2.55 17.73 5.57
N ILE A 111 1.95 17.14 4.53
CA ILE A 111 0.72 16.35 4.66
C ILE A 111 0.94 15.14 5.58
N THR A 112 2.09 14.46 5.51
CA THR A 112 2.44 13.33 6.38
C THR A 112 2.32 13.73 7.85
N TYR A 113 3.08 14.72 8.27
CA TYR A 113 3.08 15.16 9.66
C TYR A 113 1.74 15.76 10.11
N PHE A 114 1.06 16.46 9.20
CA PHE A 114 -0.29 16.95 9.48
C PHE A 114 -1.27 15.81 9.74
N MET A 115 -1.28 14.77 8.91
CA MET A 115 -2.17 13.62 9.08
C MET A 115 -1.83 12.81 10.33
N GLU A 116 -0.57 12.63 10.64
CA GLU A 116 -0.14 11.96 11.88
C GLU A 116 -0.64 12.74 13.11
N GLY A 117 -0.40 14.05 13.16
CA GLY A 117 -0.86 14.90 14.25
C GLY A 117 -2.39 14.97 14.36
N LEU A 118 -3.08 15.12 13.23
CA LEU A 118 -4.54 15.12 13.18
C LEU A 118 -5.11 13.78 13.63
N GLY A 119 -4.50 12.66 13.20
CA GLY A 119 -4.89 11.33 13.60
C GLY A 119 -4.80 11.13 15.12
N GLN A 120 -3.70 11.58 15.73
CA GLN A 120 -3.54 11.56 17.19
C GLN A 120 -4.60 12.40 17.90
N THR A 121 -4.85 13.60 17.41
CA THR A 121 -5.80 14.54 18.03
C THR A 121 -7.23 14.01 17.97
N LEU A 122 -7.65 13.42 16.84
CA LEU A 122 -9.01 12.94 16.63
C LEU A 122 -9.27 11.55 17.24
N PHE A 123 -8.30 10.66 17.13
CA PHE A 123 -8.49 9.24 17.44
C PHE A 123 -7.70 8.76 18.67
N GLY A 124 -6.77 9.56 19.16
CA GLY A 124 -5.89 9.22 20.27
C GLY A 124 -4.56 8.60 19.81
N SER A 125 -3.65 8.43 20.78
CA SER A 125 -2.28 7.93 20.55
C SER A 125 -2.03 6.54 21.15
N ASP A 126 -3.08 5.90 21.67
CA ASP A 126 -2.98 4.54 22.20
C ASP A 126 -2.78 3.50 21.10
N ILE A 127 -2.34 2.31 21.50
CA ILE A 127 -2.26 1.18 20.59
C ILE A 127 -3.64 0.53 20.49
N TYR A 128 -4.24 0.57 19.30
CA TYR A 128 -5.55 -0.05 19.06
C TYR A 128 -5.37 -1.38 18.33
N GLN A 129 -6.29 -2.32 18.59
CA GLN A 129 -6.36 -3.59 17.87
C GLN A 129 -7.59 -3.59 16.95
N ILE A 130 -7.36 -3.92 15.68
CA ILE A 130 -8.46 -4.15 14.74
C ILE A 130 -8.76 -5.64 14.75
N ASN A 131 -9.93 -6.02 15.24
CA ASN A 131 -10.38 -7.40 15.20
C ASN A 131 -11.43 -7.56 14.09
N ILE A 132 -10.98 -7.95 12.91
CA ILE A 132 -11.87 -8.21 11.74
C ILE A 132 -12.41 -9.64 11.72
N GLY A 133 -12.18 -10.41 12.76
CA GLY A 133 -12.67 -11.79 12.85
C GLY A 133 -11.94 -12.78 11.94
N MET A 134 -10.75 -12.43 11.45
CA MET A 134 -9.93 -13.38 10.69
C MET A 134 -9.46 -14.51 11.60
N PRO A 135 -9.63 -15.78 11.18
CA PRO A 135 -9.13 -16.90 11.94
C PRO A 135 -7.60 -16.88 11.96
N LYS A 136 -7.03 -17.05 13.16
CA LYS A 136 -5.56 -17.04 13.38
C LYS A 136 -4.95 -18.44 13.38
N ASP A 137 -5.78 -19.48 13.27
CA ASP A 137 -5.32 -20.86 13.29
C ASP A 137 -4.47 -21.18 12.05
N PRO A 138 -3.39 -21.94 12.19
CA PRO A 138 -2.62 -22.41 11.04
C PRO A 138 -3.38 -23.48 10.24
N ILE A 139 -3.07 -23.58 8.97
CA ILE A 139 -3.47 -24.68 8.07
C ILE A 139 -2.21 -25.45 7.71
N PHE A 140 -2.30 -26.75 7.71
CA PHE A 140 -1.25 -27.63 7.20
C PHE A 140 -1.61 -28.04 5.77
N LEU A 141 -0.82 -27.60 4.82
CA LEU A 141 -0.97 -27.98 3.41
C LEU A 141 -0.05 -29.14 3.07
N PHE A 142 -0.44 -29.98 2.12
CA PHE A 142 0.39 -31.07 1.61
C PHE A 142 0.85 -32.07 2.68
N GLU A 143 0.03 -32.36 3.70
CA GLU A 143 0.35 -33.35 4.76
C GLU A 143 0.66 -34.74 4.18
N SER A 144 0.07 -35.09 3.03
CA SER A 144 0.33 -36.37 2.36
C SER A 144 1.70 -36.43 1.65
N MET A 145 2.33 -35.29 1.39
CA MET A 145 3.61 -35.24 0.66
C MET A 145 4.80 -34.93 1.56
N PHE A 146 4.57 -34.25 2.69
CA PHE A 146 5.61 -33.84 3.62
C PHE A 146 5.21 -34.21 5.04
N GLU A 147 6.09 -34.88 5.77
CA GLU A 147 5.90 -35.16 7.20
C GLU A 147 5.69 -33.85 7.97
N GLY A 148 4.52 -33.69 8.61
CA GLY A 148 4.13 -32.48 9.30
C GLY A 148 3.47 -31.39 8.44
N GLY A 149 3.36 -31.60 7.11
CA GLY A 149 2.76 -30.62 6.20
C GLY A 149 3.56 -29.33 6.02
N VAL A 150 3.00 -28.37 5.31
CA VAL A 150 3.50 -27.00 5.16
C VAL A 150 2.59 -26.09 5.98
N LEU A 151 3.12 -25.46 7.01
CA LEU A 151 2.36 -24.57 7.90
C LEU A 151 2.10 -23.24 7.19
N VAL A 152 0.82 -22.85 7.10
CA VAL A 152 0.40 -21.57 6.51
C VAL A 152 -0.65 -20.95 7.43
N ASN A 153 -0.45 -19.70 7.84
CA ASN A 153 -1.42 -18.99 8.66
C ASN A 153 -2.64 -18.57 7.85
N LYS A 154 -3.84 -18.91 8.29
CA LYS A 154 -5.10 -18.51 7.64
C LYS A 154 -5.22 -17.02 7.49
N GLU A 155 -4.81 -16.25 8.50
CA GLU A 155 -4.80 -14.80 8.48
C GLU A 155 -3.97 -14.26 7.30
N ASP A 156 -2.79 -14.83 7.05
CA ASP A 156 -1.91 -14.41 5.95
C ASP A 156 -2.51 -14.72 4.58
N VAL A 157 -3.16 -15.88 4.44
CA VAL A 157 -3.84 -16.26 3.19
C VAL A 157 -5.00 -15.32 2.90
N ILE A 158 -5.84 -15.04 3.91
CA ILE A 158 -6.98 -14.14 3.74
C ILE A 158 -6.51 -12.72 3.42
N ALA A 159 -5.51 -12.22 4.15
CA ALA A 159 -4.92 -10.90 3.92
C ALA A 159 -4.34 -10.79 2.49
N ALA A 160 -3.57 -11.79 2.05
CA ALA A 160 -3.03 -11.83 0.70
C ALA A 160 -4.13 -11.94 -0.37
N ALA A 161 -5.20 -12.70 -0.12
CA ALA A 161 -6.34 -12.82 -1.02
C ALA A 161 -7.09 -11.49 -1.16
N ILE A 162 -7.33 -10.76 -0.05
CA ILE A 162 -7.94 -9.43 -0.07
C ILE A 162 -7.05 -8.45 -0.85
N ALA A 163 -5.74 -8.45 -0.58
CA ALA A 163 -4.79 -7.62 -1.28
C ALA A 163 -4.77 -7.94 -2.79
N ALA A 164 -4.71 -9.23 -3.15
CA ALA A 164 -4.75 -9.67 -4.54
C ALA A 164 -6.04 -9.26 -5.25
N ALA A 165 -7.18 -9.44 -4.59
CA ALA A 165 -8.48 -9.03 -5.14
C ALA A 165 -8.52 -7.52 -5.43
N LEU A 166 -8.06 -6.68 -4.47
CA LEU A 166 -8.02 -5.24 -4.66
C LEU A 166 -7.04 -4.85 -5.78
N VAL A 167 -5.86 -5.47 -5.83
CA VAL A 167 -4.87 -5.26 -6.89
C VAL A 167 -5.47 -5.57 -8.26
N VAL A 168 -6.16 -6.70 -8.40
CA VAL A 168 -6.83 -7.09 -9.65
C VAL A 168 -7.92 -6.08 -10.02
N VAL A 169 -8.78 -5.71 -9.07
CA VAL A 169 -9.86 -4.72 -9.29
C VAL A 169 -9.28 -3.38 -9.76
N LEU A 170 -8.24 -2.87 -9.09
CA LEU A 170 -7.58 -1.62 -9.46
C LEU A 170 -6.89 -1.72 -10.81
N SER A 171 -6.19 -2.82 -11.08
CA SER A 171 -5.55 -3.05 -12.38
C SER A 171 -6.58 -3.05 -13.52
N LEU A 172 -7.70 -3.74 -13.34
CA LEU A 172 -8.81 -3.73 -14.33
C LEU A 172 -9.44 -2.35 -14.44
N PHE A 173 -9.66 -1.65 -13.34
CA PHE A 173 -10.20 -0.29 -13.35
C PHE A 173 -9.33 0.64 -14.19
N PHE A 174 -8.02 0.67 -13.95
CA PHE A 174 -7.10 1.53 -14.67
C PHE A 174 -6.85 1.10 -16.12
N GLN A 175 -6.93 -0.20 -16.43
CA GLN A 175 -6.74 -0.68 -17.80
C GLN A 175 -7.99 -0.51 -18.68
N LYS A 176 -9.18 -0.75 -18.14
CA LYS A 176 -10.40 -0.90 -18.93
C LYS A 176 -11.35 0.29 -18.88
N THR A 177 -11.23 1.20 -17.88
CA THR A 177 -12.15 2.34 -17.74
C THR A 177 -11.71 3.59 -18.51
N ALA A 178 -12.65 4.50 -18.76
CA ALA A 178 -12.36 5.82 -19.33
C ALA A 178 -11.43 6.64 -18.45
N THR A 179 -11.61 6.57 -17.13
CA THR A 179 -10.74 7.21 -16.13
C THR A 179 -9.31 6.69 -16.21
N GLY A 180 -9.14 5.37 -16.37
CA GLY A 180 -7.82 4.77 -16.52
C GLY A 180 -7.12 5.18 -17.82
N ARG A 181 -7.88 5.35 -18.93
CA ARG A 181 -7.33 5.91 -20.18
C ARG A 181 -6.92 7.35 -20.02
N ALA A 182 -7.75 8.18 -19.37
CA ALA A 182 -7.43 9.56 -19.07
C ALA A 182 -6.21 9.70 -18.16
N LEU A 183 -6.09 8.82 -17.16
CA LEU A 183 -4.90 8.77 -16.29
C LEU A 183 -3.62 8.51 -17.09
N ARG A 184 -3.63 7.53 -18.01
CA ARG A 184 -2.46 7.25 -18.86
C ARG A 184 -2.11 8.46 -19.74
N ALA A 185 -3.09 9.09 -20.36
CA ALA A 185 -2.85 10.29 -21.15
C ALA A 185 -2.23 11.44 -20.32
N VAL A 186 -2.71 11.62 -19.08
CA VAL A 186 -2.14 12.59 -18.13
C VAL A 186 -0.72 12.20 -17.72
N ALA A 187 -0.45 10.90 -17.51
CA ALA A 187 0.86 10.39 -17.17
C ALA A 187 1.89 10.61 -18.29
N ASP A 188 1.46 10.47 -19.55
CA ASP A 188 2.33 10.64 -20.71
C ASP A 188 2.69 12.13 -20.96
N ASP A 189 1.69 13.01 -20.93
CA ASP A 189 1.91 14.47 -21.07
C ASP A 189 0.73 15.26 -20.49
N HIS A 190 1.00 16.00 -19.40
CA HIS A 190 0.00 16.83 -18.73
C HIS A 190 -0.57 17.93 -19.62
N GLN A 191 0.29 18.58 -20.43
CA GLN A 191 -0.12 19.69 -21.28
C GLN A 191 -0.94 19.20 -22.48
N ALA A 192 -0.49 18.11 -23.09
CA ALA A 192 -1.23 17.47 -24.18
C ALA A 192 -2.61 16.97 -23.69
N ALA A 193 -2.68 16.34 -22.53
CA ALA A 193 -3.94 15.89 -21.94
C ALA A 193 -4.92 17.04 -21.68
N GLN A 194 -4.43 18.17 -21.17
CA GLN A 194 -5.26 19.36 -20.99
C GLN A 194 -5.75 19.95 -22.30
N SER A 195 -4.92 19.98 -23.35
CA SER A 195 -5.28 20.53 -24.66
C SER A 195 -6.43 19.77 -25.32
N ILE A 196 -6.57 18.47 -25.05
CA ILE A 196 -7.70 17.65 -25.54
C ILE A 196 -8.89 17.61 -24.57
N GLY A 197 -8.87 18.44 -23.50
CA GLY A 197 -9.98 18.64 -22.60
C GLY A 197 -10.06 17.66 -21.43
N ILE A 198 -8.99 16.92 -21.10
CA ILE A 198 -8.95 16.07 -19.91
C ILE A 198 -8.72 16.93 -18.66
N PRO A 199 -9.68 16.96 -17.70
CA PRO A 199 -9.54 17.79 -16.51
C PRO A 199 -8.59 17.14 -15.50
N LEU A 200 -7.35 17.65 -15.38
CA LEU A 200 -6.32 17.14 -14.45
C LEU A 200 -6.84 17.01 -13.02
N ASN A 201 -7.53 18.04 -12.53
CA ASN A 201 -8.05 18.06 -11.15
C ASN A 201 -8.96 16.85 -10.85
N ARG A 202 -9.81 16.44 -11.80
CA ARG A 202 -10.65 15.23 -11.62
C ARG A 202 -9.83 13.97 -11.54
N ILE A 203 -8.83 13.85 -12.40
CA ILE A 203 -7.95 12.67 -12.40
C ILE A 203 -7.18 12.58 -11.09
N TRP A 204 -6.65 13.69 -10.61
CA TRP A 204 -5.92 13.74 -9.34
C TRP A 204 -6.82 13.39 -8.15
N VAL A 205 -8.03 13.95 -8.05
CA VAL A 205 -8.99 13.57 -7.00
C VAL A 205 -9.25 12.07 -7.01
N ILE A 206 -9.54 11.50 -8.19
CA ILE A 206 -9.84 10.06 -8.30
C ILE A 206 -8.64 9.22 -7.84
N VAL A 207 -7.44 9.57 -8.27
CA VAL A 207 -6.22 8.82 -7.91
C VAL A 207 -5.94 8.90 -6.42
N TRP A 208 -6.09 10.07 -5.81
CA TRP A 208 -5.93 10.23 -4.37
C TRP A 208 -7.00 9.48 -3.58
N CYS A 209 -8.24 9.49 -4.05
CA CYS A 209 -9.32 8.68 -3.44
C CYS A 209 -9.03 7.18 -3.54
N VAL A 210 -8.53 6.71 -4.68
CA VAL A 210 -8.12 5.31 -4.85
C VAL A 210 -6.94 4.97 -3.92
N ALA A 211 -5.94 5.86 -3.81
CA ALA A 211 -4.85 5.68 -2.85
C ALA A 211 -5.35 5.67 -1.40
N GLY A 212 -6.39 6.45 -1.09
CA GLY A 212 -7.09 6.40 0.20
C GLY A 212 -7.76 5.06 0.47
N VAL A 213 -8.40 4.46 -0.52
CA VAL A 213 -8.97 3.09 -0.40
C VAL A 213 -7.87 2.05 -0.20
N VAL A 214 -6.78 2.14 -0.96
CA VAL A 214 -5.60 1.28 -0.77
C VAL A 214 -5.03 1.43 0.64
N ALA A 215 -4.92 2.66 1.13
CA ALA A 215 -4.45 2.95 2.48
C ALA A 215 -5.38 2.35 3.56
N LEU A 216 -6.71 2.43 3.36
CA LEU A 216 -7.68 1.85 4.27
C LEU A 216 -7.58 0.32 4.33
N VAL A 217 -7.54 -0.36 3.20
CA VAL A 217 -7.42 -1.83 3.17
C VAL A 217 -6.07 -2.27 3.74
N SER A 218 -4.98 -1.58 3.38
CA SER A 218 -3.65 -1.85 3.94
C SER A 218 -3.62 -1.61 5.45
N GLY A 219 -4.19 -0.48 5.91
CA GLY A 219 -4.27 -0.13 7.33
C GLY A 219 -5.11 -1.12 8.13
N MET A 220 -6.21 -1.62 7.57
CA MET A 220 -7.03 -2.66 8.17
C MET A 220 -6.23 -3.96 8.36
N ILE A 221 -5.55 -4.43 7.31
CA ILE A 221 -4.78 -5.68 7.34
C ILE A 221 -3.59 -5.56 8.29
N TRP A 222 -2.75 -4.53 8.12
CA TRP A 222 -1.57 -4.34 8.95
C TRP A 222 -1.93 -3.98 10.40
N GLY A 223 -3.02 -3.22 10.61
CA GLY A 223 -3.54 -2.91 11.94
C GLY A 223 -4.09 -4.13 12.68
N SER A 224 -4.65 -5.11 11.96
CA SER A 224 -5.05 -6.40 12.53
C SER A 224 -3.85 -7.23 12.97
N LYS A 225 -2.75 -7.20 12.19
CA LYS A 225 -1.55 -8.02 12.43
C LYS A 225 -0.60 -7.43 13.46
N LEU A 226 -0.32 -6.13 13.37
CA LEU A 226 0.69 -5.44 14.19
C LEU A 226 0.10 -4.54 15.27
N GLY A 227 -1.22 -4.34 15.24
CA GLY A 227 -1.86 -3.26 15.99
C GLY A 227 -1.72 -1.90 15.29
N VAL A 228 -2.65 -1.02 15.58
CA VAL A 228 -2.66 0.35 15.05
C VAL A 228 -1.84 1.23 15.97
N GLN A 229 -0.67 1.59 15.55
CA GLN A 229 0.30 2.42 16.25
C GLN A 229 1.15 3.21 15.25
N PHE A 230 1.92 4.18 15.73
CA PHE A 230 2.70 5.06 14.83
C PHE A 230 3.69 4.33 13.93
N SER A 231 4.24 3.20 14.38
CA SER A 231 5.11 2.37 13.54
C SER A 231 4.43 1.85 12.27
N LEU A 232 3.11 1.94 12.20
CA LEU A 232 2.37 1.54 10.99
C LEU A 232 2.74 2.40 9.77
N THR A 233 3.16 3.64 9.96
CA THR A 233 3.66 4.50 8.88
C THR A 233 4.90 3.91 8.20
N THR A 234 5.71 3.15 8.93
CA THR A 234 6.93 2.52 8.40
C THR A 234 6.63 1.38 7.42
N VAL A 235 5.41 0.83 7.42
CA VAL A 235 4.99 -0.17 6.43
C VAL A 235 5.09 0.39 5.01
N ALA A 236 4.80 1.68 4.83
CA ALA A 236 4.95 2.33 3.55
C ALA A 236 6.42 2.37 3.09
N LEU A 237 7.37 2.50 4.02
CA LEU A 237 8.79 2.46 3.69
C LEU A 237 9.21 1.08 3.15
N ARG A 238 8.63 -0.01 3.63
CA ARG A 238 8.87 -1.35 3.08
C ARG A 238 8.37 -1.52 1.64
N ALA A 239 7.43 -0.69 1.21
CA ALA A 239 6.97 -0.67 -0.17
C ALA A 239 7.92 0.11 -1.12
N LEU A 240 8.86 0.92 -0.60
CA LEU A 240 9.80 1.67 -1.43
C LEU A 240 10.71 0.78 -2.30
N PRO A 241 11.38 -0.24 -1.75
CA PRO A 241 12.16 -1.16 -2.57
C PRO A 241 11.33 -1.84 -3.66
N VAL A 242 10.05 -2.11 -3.37
CA VAL A 242 9.11 -2.73 -4.32
C VAL A 242 8.90 -1.85 -5.55
N ILE A 243 8.60 -0.57 -5.34
CA ILE A 243 8.36 0.37 -6.46
C ILE A 243 9.64 0.72 -7.19
N ILE A 244 10.77 0.77 -6.50
CA ILE A 244 12.08 0.97 -7.10
C ILE A 244 12.42 -0.22 -8.00
N LEU A 245 12.27 -1.44 -7.51
CA LEU A 245 12.53 -2.66 -8.26
C LEU A 245 11.53 -2.82 -9.42
N GLY A 246 10.25 -2.61 -9.14
CA GLY A 246 9.16 -2.79 -10.11
C GLY A 246 9.13 -1.73 -11.21
N GLY A 247 9.52 -0.51 -10.87
CA GLY A 247 9.40 0.69 -11.68
C GLY A 247 8.28 1.61 -11.18
N LEU A 248 8.63 2.89 -10.98
CA LEU A 248 7.77 3.91 -10.34
C LEU A 248 6.42 4.17 -11.04
N THR A 249 6.34 3.87 -12.35
CA THR A 249 5.14 4.12 -13.18
C THR A 249 4.37 2.85 -13.53
N SER A 250 4.87 1.67 -13.10
CA SER A 250 4.35 0.38 -13.56
C SER A 250 3.51 -0.35 -12.52
N VAL A 251 2.20 -0.46 -12.75
CA VAL A 251 1.30 -1.28 -11.92
C VAL A 251 1.70 -2.77 -11.92
N PRO A 252 1.96 -3.42 -13.07
CA PRO A 252 2.51 -4.79 -13.06
C PRO A 252 3.85 -4.90 -12.33
N GLY A 253 4.69 -3.85 -12.47
CA GLY A 253 5.97 -3.76 -11.76
C GLY A 253 5.82 -3.77 -10.24
N ALA A 254 4.88 -3.02 -9.69
CA ALA A 254 4.58 -3.02 -8.26
C ALA A 254 4.18 -4.42 -7.75
N ILE A 255 3.41 -5.18 -8.54
CA ILE A 255 2.99 -6.54 -8.17
C ILE A 255 4.19 -7.50 -8.16
N ILE A 256 4.91 -7.55 -9.28
CA ILE A 256 6.04 -8.47 -9.44
C ILE A 256 7.18 -8.09 -8.50
N GLY A 257 7.46 -6.78 -8.37
CA GLY A 257 8.45 -6.26 -7.43
C GLY A 257 8.13 -6.64 -5.98
N GLY A 258 6.85 -6.53 -5.58
CA GLY A 258 6.41 -6.93 -4.25
C GLY A 258 6.60 -8.41 -3.98
N LEU A 259 6.22 -9.26 -4.93
CA LEU A 259 6.40 -10.71 -4.80
C LEU A 259 7.89 -11.10 -4.71
N ILE A 260 8.76 -10.48 -5.53
CA ILE A 260 10.21 -10.71 -5.48
C ILE A 260 10.79 -10.25 -4.14
N ILE A 261 10.44 -9.06 -3.68
CA ILE A 261 10.92 -8.51 -2.40
C ILE A 261 10.43 -9.36 -1.24
N GLY A 262 9.13 -9.69 -1.18
CA GLY A 262 8.58 -10.47 -0.08
C GLY A 262 9.19 -11.89 0.02
N VAL A 263 9.36 -12.56 -1.12
CA VAL A 263 10.04 -13.88 -1.16
C VAL A 263 11.51 -13.73 -0.77
N GLY A 264 12.21 -12.72 -1.33
CA GLY A 264 13.61 -12.49 -1.05
C GLY A 264 13.88 -12.17 0.43
N GLU A 265 13.07 -11.30 1.06
CA GLU A 265 13.15 -10.99 2.49
C GLU A 265 13.03 -12.26 3.35
N LYS A 266 11.99 -13.06 3.12
CA LYS A 266 11.75 -14.25 3.92
C LYS A 266 12.80 -15.34 3.71
N LEU A 267 13.21 -15.58 2.47
CA LEU A 267 14.27 -16.55 2.19
C LEU A 267 15.61 -16.08 2.76
N SER A 268 15.96 -14.79 2.63
CA SER A 268 17.21 -14.27 3.18
C SER A 268 17.24 -14.33 4.69
N GLU A 269 16.15 -13.98 5.39
CA GLU A 269 16.08 -14.07 6.84
C GLU A 269 16.25 -15.51 7.35
N VAL A 270 15.58 -16.45 6.70
CA VAL A 270 15.61 -17.86 7.11
C VAL A 270 16.95 -18.55 6.81
N TYR A 271 17.52 -18.30 5.62
CA TYR A 271 18.70 -19.05 5.17
C TYR A 271 20.02 -18.32 5.37
N VAL A 272 20.03 -16.99 5.35
CA VAL A 272 21.24 -16.18 5.53
C VAL A 272 21.28 -15.54 6.93
N GLY A 273 20.12 -15.22 7.52
CA GLY A 273 20.01 -14.63 8.85
C GLY A 273 20.85 -15.32 9.93
N PRO A 274 20.80 -16.67 10.06
CA PRO A 274 21.58 -17.36 11.07
C PRO A 274 23.10 -17.16 11.00
N TYR A 275 23.64 -16.82 9.83
CA TYR A 275 25.08 -16.60 9.62
C TYR A 275 25.54 -15.16 9.93
N VAL A 276 24.61 -14.19 9.93
CA VAL A 276 24.92 -12.76 10.09
C VAL A 276 24.24 -12.11 11.29
N GLY A 277 23.56 -12.91 12.12
CA GLY A 277 22.96 -12.43 13.38
C GLY A 277 21.47 -12.08 13.29
N GLY A 278 20.79 -12.36 12.18
CA GLY A 278 19.35 -12.11 11.98
C GLY A 278 19.01 -10.65 11.62
N GLY A 279 17.72 -10.37 11.40
CA GLY A 279 17.22 -9.05 11.06
C GLY A 279 17.54 -8.58 9.64
N ILE A 280 17.88 -9.51 8.76
CA ILE A 280 18.21 -9.22 7.35
C ILE A 280 16.97 -8.72 6.61
N GLU A 281 15.78 -9.20 6.95
CA GLU A 281 14.54 -8.82 6.27
C GLU A 281 14.33 -7.30 6.20
N ILE A 282 14.86 -6.54 7.18
CA ILE A 282 14.67 -5.09 7.25
C ILE A 282 15.45 -4.36 6.16
N TRP A 283 16.68 -4.79 5.87
CA TRP A 283 17.57 -4.08 4.95
C TRP A 283 17.78 -4.81 3.61
N PHE A 284 17.50 -6.12 3.55
CA PHE A 284 17.69 -6.93 2.33
C PHE A 284 16.98 -6.35 1.10
N ALA A 285 15.73 -5.94 1.27
CA ALA A 285 14.92 -5.34 0.22
C ALA A 285 15.59 -4.10 -0.39
N TYR A 286 16.15 -3.25 0.45
CA TYR A 286 16.84 -2.03 0.02
C TYR A 286 18.14 -2.36 -0.71
N VAL A 287 18.93 -3.30 -0.21
CA VAL A 287 20.16 -3.75 -0.88
C VAL A 287 19.82 -4.36 -2.22
N LEU A 288 18.81 -5.23 -2.29
CA LEU A 288 18.37 -5.83 -3.54
C LEU A 288 17.94 -4.76 -4.55
N ALA A 289 17.14 -3.79 -4.11
CA ALA A 289 16.70 -2.69 -4.96
C ALA A 289 17.87 -1.83 -5.44
N LEU A 290 18.83 -1.50 -4.56
CA LEU A 290 20.03 -0.74 -4.92
C LEU A 290 20.90 -1.49 -5.92
N VAL A 291 21.17 -2.76 -5.68
CA VAL A 291 21.93 -3.60 -6.62
C VAL A 291 21.24 -3.65 -7.98
N PHE A 292 19.91 -3.79 -7.97
CA PHE A 292 19.15 -3.82 -9.21
C PHE A 292 19.21 -2.50 -9.98
N LEU A 293 19.15 -1.35 -9.29
CA LEU A 293 19.28 -0.02 -9.90
C LEU A 293 20.62 0.20 -10.62
N LEU A 294 21.70 -0.44 -10.15
CA LEU A 294 23.02 -0.36 -10.81
C LEU A 294 22.97 -0.94 -12.23
N PHE A 295 22.11 -1.94 -12.47
CA PHE A 295 21.97 -2.59 -13.78
C PHE A 295 20.80 -2.06 -14.59
N ARG A 296 19.69 -1.69 -13.91
CA ARG A 296 18.47 -1.17 -14.54
C ARG A 296 17.87 -0.02 -13.71
N PRO A 297 18.30 1.22 -13.94
CA PRO A 297 17.85 2.38 -13.17
C PRO A 297 16.34 2.69 -13.34
N GLN A 298 15.69 2.11 -14.36
CA GLN A 298 14.27 2.29 -14.63
C GLN A 298 13.37 1.25 -13.92
N GLY A 299 13.97 0.28 -13.23
CA GLY A 299 13.25 -0.85 -12.67
C GLY A 299 12.94 -1.94 -13.71
N LEU A 300 12.16 -2.97 -13.29
CA LEU A 300 11.80 -4.11 -14.16
C LEU A 300 10.91 -3.69 -15.34
N PHE A 301 9.95 -2.81 -15.09
CA PHE A 301 8.90 -2.40 -16.02
C PHE A 301 8.76 -0.88 -16.15
N GLY A 302 9.79 -0.12 -15.74
CA GLY A 302 9.82 1.33 -15.91
C GLY A 302 9.98 1.73 -17.38
N GLU A 303 9.46 2.89 -17.73
CA GLU A 303 9.59 3.47 -19.06
C GLU A 303 11.04 3.91 -19.33
N LYS A 304 11.53 3.66 -20.53
CA LYS A 304 12.85 4.15 -20.92
C LYS A 304 12.80 5.67 -21.05
N ILE A 305 13.69 6.35 -20.32
CA ILE A 305 13.91 7.79 -20.51
C ILE A 305 14.51 7.97 -21.91
N ILE A 306 13.74 8.56 -22.81
CA ILE A 306 14.24 8.95 -24.14
C ILE A 306 14.67 10.41 -23.98
N ASP A 307 15.97 10.62 -23.78
CA ASP A 307 16.55 11.96 -23.89
C ASP A 307 16.37 12.41 -25.34
N ARG A 308 15.45 13.33 -25.55
CA ARG A 308 15.37 14.06 -26.82
C ARG A 308 16.51 15.08 -26.81
N VAL A 309 17.57 14.75 -27.54
CA VAL A 309 18.67 15.65 -27.87
C VAL A 309 18.17 16.76 -28.79
#